data_bf57102ccb25a88413f334ce27fe0fb3
#
_entry.id   bf57102ccb25a88413f334ce27fe0fb3
#
_cell.length_a   1.000
_cell.length_b   1.000
_cell.length_c   1.000
_cell.angle_alpha   90.00
_cell.angle_beta   90.00
_cell.angle_gamma   90.00
#
_symmetry.space_group_name_H-M   'P 1'
#
loop_
_entity.id
_entity.type
_entity.pdbx_description
1 polymer ?
#
loop_
_entity_poly.entity_id
_entity_poly.type
_entity_poly.pdbx_seq_one_letter_code
_entity_poly.pdbx_strand_id
1 'polypeptide(L)'
;MAIRWTLLRRVGSTVAVLALLAVAAPAQATPDDSGGVLMRYARATWASFAAMTDANSGLPADSLSADGTTSVQTSTTNIGAYLWSAVAAERLGIISHAQTVARLSKTITTLERIERHGPSGQFYNWYDHRTGAKLTVWPPTGEPLTPILSSVDNGWLATGLRIVQRSLPELSGRAGALFDSMEFGFYYRPDVNRIAFYYAPDTGESPCCYDTVVSESRIASYIGIAKGELPPKEYYGTWRSFPDTCDWSWQETRPVGVSRAYLGVNVFEGAYPYAGMLVTPSWGGSMFEALMPALFVPEERWAPRSWGINHPLTVRAQIYHGLHEAQYGYWGFSPSNIPEGGYAAYGVDAIGMNPDGYPSNEDNTLVNHGFAGCPGRDPQPDPPPSAYTNGVVTPHAAFLALRYAPGAALADIEKLAYDFPGLYTKWGFRDSVNVDSGVVSSSYLSLDQGMIMAAIGNALADDVLRKAFAGRDLERALRPVIGIEQFGASPHATP
;
A
#
# COMPACT_ATOMS: atom_id res chain seq x y z
N MET A 1 -58.85 70.27 35.36
CA MET A 1 -59.05 70.79 33.97
C MET A 1 -57.93 70.17 33.12
N ALA A 2 -58.25 69.21 32.23
CA ALA A 2 -57.32 68.38 31.51
C ALA A 2 -56.87 69.10 30.20
N ILE A 3 -55.61 68.92 29.83
CA ILE A 3 -55.19 69.00 28.44
C ILE A 3 -54.15 67.87 28.18
N ARG A 4 -54.54 66.96 27.28
CA ARG A 4 -53.70 65.87 26.73
C ARG A 4 -52.77 66.43 25.65
N TRP A 5 -51.51 66.01 25.66
CA TRP A 5 -50.61 66.06 24.51
C TRP A 5 -50.15 64.68 24.10
N THR A 6 -50.49 64.36 22.87
CA THR A 6 -50.15 63.08 22.21
C THR A 6 -48.77 63.19 21.56
N LEU A 7 -47.81 62.33 21.94
CA LEU A 7 -46.49 62.24 21.30
C LEU A 7 -46.46 61.07 20.32
N LEU A 8 -46.33 61.37 19.04
CA LEU A 8 -46.08 60.35 17.98
C LEU A 8 -44.64 59.81 18.11
N ARG A 9 -44.51 58.53 18.35
CA ARG A 9 -43.28 57.82 18.22
C ARG A 9 -43.08 57.40 16.75
N ARG A 10 -42.03 57.91 16.09
CA ARG A 10 -41.51 57.39 14.83
C ARG A 10 -40.76 56.12 15.12
N VAL A 11 -41.19 54.99 14.54
CA VAL A 11 -40.47 53.71 14.52
C VAL A 11 -39.49 53.75 13.30
N GLY A 12 -38.21 53.88 13.59
CA GLY A 12 -37.19 53.73 12.58
C GLY A 12 -36.88 52.26 12.38
N SER A 13 -37.23 51.68 11.23
CA SER A 13 -36.86 50.32 10.82
C SER A 13 -35.43 50.32 10.33
N THR A 14 -34.51 49.81 11.13
CA THR A 14 -33.14 49.50 10.70
C THR A 14 -33.16 48.15 9.97
N VAL A 15 -33.02 48.14 8.66
CA VAL A 15 -32.81 46.92 7.84
C VAL A 15 -31.37 46.54 7.99
N ALA A 16 -31.10 45.49 8.75
CA ALA A 16 -29.80 44.84 8.79
C ALA A 16 -29.66 43.97 7.53
N VAL A 17 -28.81 44.36 6.61
CA VAL A 17 -28.40 43.53 5.46
C VAL A 17 -27.37 42.52 5.98
N LEU A 18 -27.79 41.27 6.21
CA LEU A 18 -26.88 40.15 6.37
C LEU A 18 -26.29 39.80 5.01
N ALA A 19 -25.03 40.16 4.78
CA ALA A 19 -24.24 39.61 3.68
C ALA A 19 -23.90 38.16 3.99
N LEU A 20 -24.63 37.22 3.40
CA LEU A 20 -24.21 35.79 3.35
C LEU A 20 -22.99 35.69 2.43
N LEU A 21 -21.82 35.61 3.02
CA LEU A 21 -20.64 35.09 2.32
C LEU A 21 -20.88 33.60 2.03
N ALA A 22 -21.36 33.30 0.84
CA ALA A 22 -21.37 31.95 0.32
C ALA A 22 -19.89 31.55 0.08
N VAL A 23 -19.32 30.81 0.99
CA VAL A 23 -18.10 30.05 0.73
C VAL A 23 -18.47 29.04 -0.35
N ALA A 24 -18.01 29.28 -1.56
CA ALA A 24 -18.16 28.33 -2.66
C ALA A 24 -17.42 27.04 -2.28
N ALA A 25 -18.16 25.97 -2.04
CA ALA A 25 -17.56 24.64 -1.96
C ALA A 25 -16.80 24.39 -3.27
N PRO A 26 -15.60 23.77 -3.23
CA PRO A 26 -14.89 23.44 -4.44
C PRO A 26 -15.82 22.61 -5.33
N ALA A 27 -15.91 22.97 -6.60
CA ALA A 27 -16.74 22.26 -7.56
C ALA A 27 -16.25 20.81 -7.63
N GLN A 28 -17.11 19.87 -7.30
CA GLN A 28 -16.81 18.44 -7.51
C GLN A 28 -16.58 18.25 -9.01
N ALA A 29 -15.41 17.71 -9.37
CA ALA A 29 -15.07 17.37 -10.74
C ALA A 29 -16.17 16.49 -11.32
N THR A 30 -16.63 16.82 -12.51
CA THR A 30 -17.59 15.98 -13.25
C THR A 30 -16.92 14.66 -13.62
N PRO A 31 -17.63 13.54 -13.80
CA PRO A 31 -17.04 12.25 -14.15
C PRO A 31 -16.14 12.29 -15.40
N ASP A 32 -16.34 13.24 -16.29
CA ASP A 32 -15.56 13.45 -17.53
C ASP A 32 -14.17 14.08 -17.24
N ASP A 33 -14.01 14.81 -16.13
CA ASP A 33 -12.75 15.50 -15.77
C ASP A 33 -11.81 14.61 -14.94
N SER A 34 -12.35 13.63 -14.21
CA SER A 34 -11.56 12.72 -13.37
C SER A 34 -10.53 11.90 -14.15
N GLY A 35 -10.87 11.46 -15.36
CA GLY A 35 -9.97 10.76 -16.26
C GLY A 35 -8.80 11.64 -16.71
N GLY A 36 -9.05 12.91 -16.99
CA GLY A 36 -8.03 13.90 -17.34
C GLY A 36 -7.06 14.20 -16.19
N VAL A 37 -7.58 14.29 -14.97
CA VAL A 37 -6.78 14.50 -13.75
C VAL A 37 -5.86 13.30 -13.48
N LEU A 38 -6.40 12.08 -13.48
CA LEU A 38 -5.60 10.86 -13.29
C LEU A 38 -4.54 10.69 -14.38
N MET A 39 -4.86 11.02 -15.64
CA MET A 39 -3.89 10.96 -16.73
C MET A 39 -2.74 11.98 -16.54
N ARG A 40 -3.01 13.16 -16.00
CA ARG A 40 -1.99 14.16 -15.64
C ARG A 40 -1.06 13.60 -14.57
N TYR A 41 -1.62 12.98 -13.53
CA TYR A 41 -0.84 12.34 -12.47
C TYR A 41 0.00 11.18 -13.01
N ALA A 42 -0.55 10.32 -13.85
CA ALA A 42 0.19 9.22 -14.48
C ALA A 42 1.39 9.71 -15.30
N ARG A 43 1.25 10.80 -16.08
CA ARG A 43 2.35 11.39 -16.85
C ARG A 43 3.47 11.90 -15.95
N ALA A 44 3.14 12.56 -14.86
CA ALA A 44 4.11 13.08 -13.90
C ALA A 44 4.79 11.93 -13.13
N THR A 45 4.04 10.91 -12.70
CA THR A 45 4.59 9.71 -12.06
C THR A 45 5.51 8.93 -13.01
N TRP A 46 5.16 8.82 -14.29
CA TRP A 46 6.07 8.22 -15.27
C TRP A 46 7.35 9.05 -15.46
N ALA A 47 7.28 10.38 -15.37
CA ALA A 47 8.46 11.23 -15.45
C ALA A 47 9.44 10.99 -14.30
N SER A 48 8.98 10.64 -13.08
CA SER A 48 9.87 10.23 -12.00
C SER A 48 10.62 8.93 -12.34
N PHE A 49 9.92 7.91 -12.83
CA PHE A 49 10.58 6.67 -13.28
C PHE A 49 11.59 6.91 -14.40
N ALA A 50 11.25 7.79 -15.36
CA ALA A 50 12.19 8.13 -16.43
C ALA A 50 13.46 8.85 -15.91
N ALA A 51 13.31 9.63 -14.81
CA ALA A 51 14.45 10.29 -14.15
C ALA A 51 15.26 9.36 -13.26
N MET A 52 14.60 8.39 -12.59
CA MET A 52 15.25 7.43 -11.69
C MET A 52 15.97 6.30 -12.44
N THR A 53 15.59 6.00 -13.69
CA THR A 53 16.12 4.83 -14.40
C THR A 53 17.45 5.15 -15.05
N ASP A 54 18.50 4.40 -14.71
CA ASP A 54 19.81 4.52 -15.34
C ASP A 54 19.76 4.12 -16.82
N ALA A 55 20.43 4.92 -17.66
CA ALA A 55 20.38 4.76 -19.10
C ALA A 55 21.12 3.50 -19.59
N ASN A 56 22.10 2.97 -18.87
CA ASN A 56 22.90 1.82 -19.24
C ASN A 56 22.34 0.51 -18.68
N SER A 57 22.08 0.45 -17.39
CA SER A 57 21.53 -0.74 -16.72
C SER A 57 20.04 -0.95 -17.00
N GLY A 58 19.28 0.14 -17.17
CA GLY A 58 17.82 0.10 -17.21
C GLY A 58 17.16 -0.18 -15.86
N LEU A 59 17.92 -0.12 -14.76
CA LEU A 59 17.39 -0.29 -13.41
C LEU A 59 16.96 1.06 -12.83
N PRO A 60 15.80 1.15 -12.17
CA PRO A 60 15.39 2.34 -11.43
C PRO A 60 16.18 2.45 -10.12
N ALA A 61 16.49 3.65 -9.68
CA ALA A 61 16.94 3.91 -8.32
C ALA A 61 15.79 3.71 -7.33
N ASP A 62 16.10 3.53 -6.06
CA ASP A 62 15.14 3.45 -4.98
C ASP A 62 14.36 4.76 -4.80
N SER A 63 15.06 5.87 -4.90
CA SER A 63 14.48 7.19 -4.72
C SER A 63 15.05 8.25 -5.65
N LEU A 64 14.26 9.31 -5.86
CA LEU A 64 14.62 10.55 -6.54
C LEU A 64 14.42 11.71 -5.56
N SER A 65 15.45 12.49 -5.34
CA SER A 65 15.37 13.70 -4.53
C SER A 65 14.75 14.87 -5.30
N ALA A 66 14.29 15.89 -4.58
CA ALA A 66 13.67 17.09 -5.16
C ALA A 66 14.59 17.86 -6.11
N ASP A 67 15.91 17.75 -5.97
CA ASP A 67 16.92 18.37 -6.86
C ASP A 67 17.19 17.53 -8.11
N GLY A 68 16.65 16.31 -8.21
CA GLY A 68 16.87 15.38 -9.32
C GLY A 68 17.99 14.37 -9.09
N THR A 69 18.61 14.35 -7.92
CA THR A 69 19.62 13.35 -7.55
C THR A 69 18.93 12.02 -7.25
N THR A 70 19.49 10.90 -7.73
CA THR A 70 19.00 9.56 -7.46
C THR A 70 19.82 8.88 -6.37
N SER A 71 19.16 8.00 -5.60
CA SER A 71 19.85 7.07 -4.70
C SER A 71 20.76 6.11 -5.49
N VAL A 72 21.71 5.49 -4.80
CA VAL A 72 22.59 4.45 -5.40
C VAL A 72 21.88 3.11 -5.46
N GLN A 73 21.17 2.77 -4.40
CA GLN A 73 20.50 1.48 -4.24
C GLN A 73 19.23 1.37 -5.10
N THR A 74 18.92 0.13 -5.45
CA THR A 74 17.62 -0.33 -5.96
C THR A 74 17.29 -1.67 -5.32
N SER A 75 16.01 -1.92 -5.05
CA SER A 75 15.52 -3.23 -4.61
C SER A 75 14.89 -4.01 -5.75
N THR A 76 14.67 -5.30 -5.52
CA THR A 76 13.88 -6.14 -6.43
C THR A 76 12.43 -5.65 -6.56
N THR A 77 11.85 -5.09 -5.48
CA THR A 77 10.54 -4.44 -5.54
C THR A 77 10.55 -3.23 -6.48
N ASN A 78 11.55 -2.35 -6.38
CA ASN A 78 11.67 -1.18 -7.24
C ASN A 78 11.78 -1.56 -8.72
N ILE A 79 12.54 -2.61 -9.02
CA ILE A 79 12.67 -3.13 -10.38
C ILE A 79 11.32 -3.67 -10.87
N GLY A 80 10.61 -4.44 -10.05
CA GLY A 80 9.24 -4.89 -10.32
C GLY A 80 8.31 -3.71 -10.61
N ALA A 81 8.35 -2.68 -9.76
CA ALA A 81 7.58 -1.45 -9.89
C ALA A 81 7.80 -0.74 -11.23
N TYR A 82 9.03 -0.64 -11.65
CA TYR A 82 9.36 -0.09 -12.98
C TYR A 82 8.82 -0.95 -14.13
N LEU A 83 8.94 -2.28 -14.03
CA LEU A 83 8.45 -3.20 -15.07
C LEU A 83 6.94 -3.01 -15.31
N TRP A 84 6.11 -3.07 -14.26
CA TRP A 84 4.66 -2.90 -14.45
C TRP A 84 4.28 -1.46 -14.78
N SER A 85 5.01 -0.46 -14.28
CA SER A 85 4.76 0.95 -14.58
C SER A 85 5.00 1.29 -16.05
N ALA A 86 6.03 0.70 -16.66
CA ALA A 86 6.29 0.87 -18.09
C ALA A 86 5.16 0.27 -18.96
N VAL A 87 4.63 -0.90 -18.57
CA VAL A 87 3.47 -1.49 -19.24
C VAL A 87 2.23 -0.62 -19.06
N ALA A 88 1.99 -0.10 -17.86
CA ALA A 88 0.88 0.83 -17.62
C ALA A 88 1.03 2.13 -18.45
N ALA A 89 2.24 2.71 -18.50
CA ALA A 89 2.53 3.92 -19.26
C ALA A 89 2.29 3.73 -20.78
N GLU A 90 2.62 2.56 -21.33
CA GLU A 90 2.29 2.21 -22.71
C GLU A 90 0.78 2.15 -22.93
N ARG A 91 0.06 1.43 -22.08
CA ARG A 91 -1.39 1.27 -22.19
C ARG A 91 -2.16 2.57 -22.04
N LEU A 92 -1.61 3.51 -21.30
CA LEU A 92 -2.10 4.88 -21.14
C LEU A 92 -1.66 5.82 -22.30
N GLY A 93 -0.86 5.34 -23.25
CA GLY A 93 -0.35 6.17 -24.36
C GLY A 93 0.65 7.25 -23.93
N ILE A 94 1.31 7.08 -22.77
CA ILE A 94 2.36 7.99 -22.28
C ILE A 94 3.68 7.75 -23.02
N ILE A 95 3.99 6.48 -23.29
CA ILE A 95 5.13 6.06 -24.12
C ILE A 95 4.65 5.10 -25.22
N SER A 96 5.40 5.02 -26.30
CA SER A 96 5.09 4.10 -27.39
C SER A 96 5.50 2.67 -27.04
N HIS A 97 4.90 1.69 -27.74
CA HIS A 97 5.27 0.28 -27.64
C HIS A 97 6.76 0.05 -27.89
N ALA A 98 7.34 0.68 -28.92
CA ALA A 98 8.76 0.59 -29.21
C ALA A 98 9.65 1.13 -28.07
N GLN A 99 9.23 2.21 -27.41
CA GLN A 99 9.91 2.75 -26.24
C GLN A 99 9.82 1.80 -25.03
N THR A 100 8.66 1.17 -24.81
CA THR A 100 8.47 0.18 -23.75
C THR A 100 9.38 -1.02 -23.95
N VAL A 101 9.36 -1.62 -25.13
CA VAL A 101 10.21 -2.78 -25.47
C VAL A 101 11.69 -2.43 -25.33
N ALA A 102 12.14 -1.27 -25.84
CA ALA A 102 13.53 -0.86 -25.73
C ALA A 102 13.99 -0.68 -24.27
N ARG A 103 13.16 -0.04 -23.44
CA ARG A 103 13.47 0.17 -22.01
C ARG A 103 13.50 -1.15 -21.25
N LEU A 104 12.45 -1.97 -21.36
CA LEU A 104 12.34 -3.20 -20.61
C LEU A 104 13.27 -4.30 -21.10
N SER A 105 13.64 -4.32 -22.40
CA SER A 105 14.71 -5.20 -22.90
C SER A 105 16.04 -4.94 -22.19
N LYS A 106 16.35 -3.68 -21.88
CA LYS A 106 17.57 -3.29 -21.15
C LYS A 106 17.52 -3.80 -19.72
N THR A 107 16.41 -3.57 -18.99
CA THR A 107 16.21 -4.06 -17.63
C THR A 107 16.32 -5.59 -17.56
N ILE A 108 15.64 -6.31 -18.47
CA ILE A 108 15.71 -7.78 -18.55
C ILE A 108 17.16 -8.24 -18.83
N THR A 109 17.89 -7.57 -19.73
CA THR A 109 19.30 -7.88 -20.01
C THR A 109 20.18 -7.73 -18.76
N THR A 110 19.92 -6.73 -17.95
CA THR A 110 20.62 -6.55 -16.66
C THR A 110 20.27 -7.65 -15.69
N LEU A 111 18.98 -7.98 -15.51
CA LEU A 111 18.51 -9.06 -14.63
C LEU A 111 19.09 -10.43 -15.01
N GLU A 112 19.33 -10.69 -16.29
CA GLU A 112 19.97 -11.94 -16.76
C GLU A 112 21.45 -12.05 -16.36
N ARG A 113 22.11 -10.94 -16.00
CA ARG A 113 23.57 -10.86 -15.77
C ARG A 113 23.93 -10.62 -14.32
N ILE A 114 23.10 -9.92 -13.55
CA ILE A 114 23.42 -9.60 -12.17
C ILE A 114 23.48 -10.86 -11.31
N GLU A 115 24.27 -10.78 -10.25
CA GLU A 115 24.41 -11.87 -9.29
C GLU A 115 23.08 -12.18 -8.62
N ARG A 116 22.74 -13.48 -8.57
CA ARG A 116 21.60 -14.01 -7.85
C ARG A 116 21.93 -15.33 -7.19
N HIS A 117 21.11 -15.76 -6.27
CA HIS A 117 21.31 -17.03 -5.58
C HIS A 117 21.07 -18.21 -6.55
N GLY A 118 22.13 -18.92 -6.91
CA GLY A 118 22.06 -20.00 -7.88
C GLY A 118 21.06 -21.12 -7.54
N PRO A 119 21.03 -21.63 -6.29
CA PRO A 119 20.13 -22.73 -5.93
C PRO A 119 18.65 -22.40 -6.02
N SER A 120 18.20 -21.19 -5.64
CA SER A 120 16.78 -20.80 -5.63
C SER A 120 16.38 -19.88 -6.77
N GLY A 121 17.35 -19.39 -7.56
CA GLY A 121 17.08 -18.39 -8.59
C GLY A 121 16.63 -17.02 -8.08
N GLN A 122 16.56 -16.84 -6.75
CA GLN A 122 16.12 -15.58 -6.14
C GLN A 122 17.18 -14.50 -6.25
N PHE A 123 16.76 -13.25 -6.33
CA PHE A 123 17.63 -12.09 -6.40
C PHE A 123 17.92 -11.56 -4.98
N TYR A 124 19.08 -10.94 -4.81
CA TYR A 124 19.41 -10.21 -3.59
C TYR A 124 18.53 -8.98 -3.44
N ASN A 125 18.34 -8.51 -2.20
CA ASN A 125 17.42 -7.41 -1.95
C ASN A 125 17.92 -6.09 -2.55
N TRP A 126 19.25 -5.81 -2.48
CA TRP A 126 19.82 -4.54 -2.86
C TRP A 126 20.94 -4.62 -3.88
N TYR A 127 20.84 -3.78 -4.91
CA TYR A 127 21.85 -3.60 -5.96
C TYR A 127 22.17 -2.13 -6.17
N ASP A 128 23.35 -1.80 -6.69
CA ASP A 128 23.62 -0.49 -7.30
C ASP A 128 22.85 -0.41 -8.62
N HIS A 129 21.92 0.53 -8.72
CA HIS A 129 21.04 0.65 -9.90
C HIS A 129 21.82 0.96 -11.20
N ARG A 130 23.02 1.54 -11.13
CA ARG A 130 23.83 1.91 -12.30
C ARG A 130 24.65 0.74 -12.84
N THR A 131 25.15 -0.09 -11.95
CA THR A 131 26.09 -1.18 -12.30
C THR A 131 25.46 -2.57 -12.24
N GLY A 132 24.40 -2.74 -11.48
CA GLY A 132 23.82 -4.05 -11.13
C GLY A 132 24.63 -4.83 -10.10
N ALA A 133 25.65 -4.22 -9.49
CA ALA A 133 26.44 -4.88 -8.45
C ALA A 133 25.62 -5.07 -7.17
N LYS A 134 25.67 -6.29 -6.60
CA LYS A 134 25.10 -6.59 -5.29
C LYS A 134 25.73 -5.69 -4.22
N LEU A 135 24.92 -5.06 -3.37
CA LEU A 135 25.40 -4.21 -2.31
C LEU A 135 25.77 -5.03 -1.07
N THR A 136 26.93 -4.72 -0.50
CA THR A 136 27.43 -5.24 0.78
C THR A 136 27.73 -4.11 1.78
N VAL A 137 27.45 -2.88 1.36
CA VAL A 137 27.54 -1.66 2.17
C VAL A 137 26.29 -0.83 1.88
N TRP A 138 25.65 -0.30 2.92
CA TRP A 138 24.49 0.56 2.77
C TRP A 138 24.93 1.96 2.28
N PRO A 139 24.59 2.38 1.06
CA PRO A 139 25.15 3.59 0.47
C PRO A 139 24.90 4.88 1.26
N PRO A 140 23.72 5.10 1.89
CA PRO A 140 23.48 6.32 2.66
C PRO A 140 24.38 6.52 3.89
N THR A 141 24.78 5.43 4.58
CA THR A 141 25.54 5.53 5.84
C THR A 141 26.97 4.98 5.73
N GLY A 142 27.26 4.15 4.72
CA GLY A 142 28.53 3.44 4.59
C GLY A 142 28.66 2.24 5.54
N GLU A 143 27.61 1.84 6.24
CA GLU A 143 27.61 0.69 7.13
C GLU A 143 27.59 -0.64 6.38
N PRO A 144 28.16 -1.73 6.95
CA PRO A 144 28.06 -3.07 6.39
C PRO A 144 26.59 -3.48 6.19
N LEU A 145 26.29 -4.04 5.03
CA LEU A 145 24.98 -4.58 4.67
C LEU A 145 25.11 -6.09 4.40
N THR A 146 24.37 -6.90 5.17
CA THR A 146 24.27 -8.33 4.89
C THR A 146 23.34 -8.55 3.70
N PRO A 147 23.83 -9.16 2.60
CA PRO A 147 22.97 -9.46 1.46
C PRO A 147 21.94 -10.53 1.80
N ILE A 148 20.68 -10.24 1.58
CA ILE A 148 19.56 -11.13 1.86
C ILE A 148 18.75 -11.39 0.58
N LEU A 149 18.00 -12.49 0.58
CA LEU A 149 16.99 -12.85 -0.40
C LEU A 149 15.63 -12.63 0.26
N SER A 150 15.03 -11.46 0.10
CA SER A 150 13.71 -11.15 0.65
C SER A 150 12.63 -11.89 -0.12
N SER A 151 11.72 -12.57 0.56
CA SER A 151 10.64 -13.32 -0.09
C SER A 151 9.60 -12.39 -0.73
N VAL A 152 9.23 -11.30 -0.05
CA VAL A 152 8.25 -10.33 -0.55
C VAL A 152 8.80 -9.50 -1.70
N ASP A 153 10.04 -8.98 -1.58
CA ASP A 153 10.63 -8.17 -2.65
C ASP A 153 10.83 -8.98 -3.94
N ASN A 154 11.23 -10.25 -3.81
CA ASN A 154 11.26 -11.17 -4.95
C ASN A 154 9.86 -11.47 -5.48
N GLY A 155 8.84 -11.48 -4.65
CA GLY A 155 7.43 -11.58 -5.06
C GLY A 155 7.03 -10.41 -5.97
N TRP A 156 7.44 -9.20 -5.63
CA TRP A 156 7.16 -8.02 -6.44
C TRP A 156 7.94 -7.99 -7.76
N LEU A 157 9.21 -8.41 -7.75
CA LEU A 157 9.96 -8.60 -8.99
C LEU A 157 9.30 -9.63 -9.91
N ALA A 158 8.92 -10.78 -9.36
CA ALA A 158 8.22 -11.84 -10.10
C ALA A 158 6.88 -11.34 -10.67
N THR A 159 6.16 -10.48 -9.93
CA THR A 159 4.95 -9.82 -10.41
C THR A 159 5.23 -8.96 -11.65
N GLY A 160 6.26 -8.12 -11.61
CA GLY A 160 6.69 -7.31 -12.75
C GLY A 160 7.11 -8.16 -13.95
N LEU A 161 7.91 -9.20 -13.74
CA LEU A 161 8.35 -10.14 -14.78
C LEU A 161 7.18 -10.84 -15.45
N ARG A 162 6.21 -11.32 -14.69
CA ARG A 162 5.01 -11.95 -15.22
C ARG A 162 4.14 -10.99 -16.04
N ILE A 163 4.01 -9.74 -15.61
CA ILE A 163 3.30 -8.71 -16.36
C ILE A 163 3.99 -8.47 -17.71
N VAL A 164 5.32 -8.33 -17.73
CA VAL A 164 6.09 -8.21 -18.98
C VAL A 164 5.92 -9.43 -19.86
N GLN A 165 6.06 -10.64 -19.32
CA GLN A 165 5.87 -11.91 -20.03
C GLN A 165 4.54 -11.95 -20.79
N ARG A 166 3.47 -11.44 -20.18
CA ARG A 166 2.12 -11.55 -20.72
C ARG A 166 1.67 -10.34 -21.56
N SER A 167 2.40 -9.23 -21.45
CA SER A 167 2.04 -7.97 -22.12
C SER A 167 2.88 -7.68 -23.36
N LEU A 168 4.11 -8.17 -23.42
CA LEU A 168 5.08 -7.84 -24.46
C LEU A 168 5.62 -9.13 -25.12
N PRO A 169 5.10 -9.52 -26.30
CA PRO A 169 5.50 -10.75 -27.00
C PRO A 169 7.01 -10.84 -27.22
N GLU A 170 7.66 -9.71 -27.52
CA GLU A 170 9.11 -9.62 -27.81
C GLU A 170 9.99 -9.98 -26.59
N LEU A 171 9.48 -9.79 -25.38
CA LEU A 171 10.18 -10.06 -24.13
C LEU A 171 9.61 -11.27 -23.37
N SER A 172 8.54 -11.88 -23.87
CA SER A 172 7.79 -12.93 -23.19
C SER A 172 8.67 -14.11 -22.79
N GLY A 173 9.49 -14.62 -23.70
CA GLY A 173 10.38 -15.77 -23.42
C GLY A 173 11.44 -15.44 -22.36
N ARG A 174 12.05 -14.28 -22.43
CA ARG A 174 13.12 -13.84 -21.52
C ARG A 174 12.58 -13.55 -20.12
N ALA A 175 11.51 -12.76 -20.02
CA ALA A 175 10.85 -12.45 -18.75
C ALA A 175 10.28 -13.73 -18.10
N GLY A 176 9.69 -14.62 -18.92
CA GLY A 176 9.21 -15.91 -18.47
C GLY A 176 10.32 -16.79 -17.90
N ALA A 177 11.46 -16.91 -18.57
CA ALA A 177 12.60 -17.71 -18.08
C ALA A 177 13.13 -17.21 -16.73
N LEU A 178 13.18 -15.87 -16.51
CA LEU A 178 13.53 -15.30 -15.21
C LEU A 178 12.48 -15.66 -14.16
N PHE A 179 11.20 -15.43 -14.43
CA PHE A 179 10.09 -15.74 -13.52
C PHE A 179 10.07 -17.23 -13.15
N ASP A 180 10.20 -18.12 -14.13
CA ASP A 180 10.12 -19.57 -13.92
C ASP A 180 11.31 -20.09 -13.09
N SER A 181 12.48 -19.43 -13.17
CA SER A 181 13.67 -19.80 -12.40
C SER A 181 13.64 -19.40 -10.93
N MET A 182 12.70 -18.55 -10.50
CA MET A 182 12.58 -18.08 -9.11
C MET A 182 11.75 -19.08 -8.31
N GLU A 183 12.35 -19.80 -7.38
CA GLU A 183 11.71 -20.86 -6.57
C GLU A 183 11.17 -20.26 -5.25
N PHE A 184 9.87 -20.06 -5.12
CA PHE A 184 9.23 -19.55 -3.89
C PHE A 184 9.06 -20.60 -2.81
N GLY A 185 9.04 -21.88 -3.15
CA GLY A 185 9.09 -23.00 -2.21
C GLY A 185 10.32 -22.98 -1.29
N PHE A 186 11.39 -22.29 -1.74
CA PHE A 186 12.61 -22.07 -0.98
C PHE A 186 12.38 -21.35 0.37
N TYR A 187 11.37 -20.48 0.46
CA TYR A 187 11.04 -19.75 1.67
C TYR A 187 10.08 -20.49 2.60
N TYR A 188 9.53 -21.64 2.18
CA TYR A 188 8.49 -22.32 2.94
C TYR A 188 9.02 -22.97 4.22
N ARG A 189 8.34 -22.67 5.32
CA ARG A 189 8.57 -23.24 6.65
C ARG A 189 7.40 -24.18 7.00
N PRO A 190 7.54 -25.48 6.72
CA PRO A 190 6.45 -26.44 6.91
C PRO A 190 6.07 -26.66 8.38
N ASP A 191 6.98 -26.40 9.31
CA ASP A 191 6.78 -26.49 10.76
C ASP A 191 5.72 -25.50 11.27
N VAL A 192 5.68 -24.29 10.68
CA VAL A 192 4.72 -23.22 11.02
C VAL A 192 3.73 -22.94 9.89
N ASN A 193 3.86 -23.61 8.73
CA ASN A 193 3.04 -23.47 7.53
C ASN A 193 2.99 -22.03 6.98
N ARG A 194 4.15 -21.35 6.92
CA ARG A 194 4.32 -19.94 6.49
C ARG A 194 5.56 -19.79 5.63
N ILE A 195 5.77 -18.62 5.04
CA ILE A 195 7.02 -18.25 4.37
C ILE A 195 7.90 -17.41 5.28
N ALA A 196 9.22 -17.63 5.21
CA ALA A 196 10.21 -16.84 5.91
C ALA A 196 10.28 -15.40 5.38
N PHE A 197 10.71 -14.45 6.20
CA PHE A 197 10.93 -13.07 5.77
C PHE A 197 12.00 -13.00 4.67
N TYR A 198 13.14 -13.61 4.93
CA TYR A 198 14.26 -13.66 4.00
C TYR A 198 15.17 -14.87 4.28
N TYR A 199 16.16 -15.06 3.42
CA TYR A 199 17.30 -15.92 3.64
C TYR A 199 18.59 -15.14 3.40
N ALA A 200 19.56 -15.26 4.30
CA ALA A 200 20.89 -14.67 4.18
C ALA A 200 21.91 -15.76 3.81
N PRO A 201 22.36 -15.88 2.54
CA PRO A 201 23.23 -16.98 2.10
C PRO A 201 24.57 -17.06 2.84
N ASP A 202 25.13 -15.93 3.24
CA ASP A 202 26.45 -15.86 3.90
C ASP A 202 26.42 -16.39 5.33
N THR A 203 25.29 -16.27 6.03
CA THR A 203 25.11 -16.72 7.42
C THR A 203 24.25 -17.94 7.57
N GLY A 204 23.47 -18.28 6.55
CA GLY A 204 22.42 -19.32 6.60
C GLY A 204 21.20 -18.90 7.42
N GLU A 205 21.11 -17.64 7.81
CA GLU A 205 20.00 -17.12 8.59
C GLU A 205 18.71 -17.05 7.75
N SER A 206 17.62 -17.53 8.35
CA SER A 206 16.29 -17.52 7.73
C SER A 206 15.23 -17.24 8.81
N PRO A 207 15.06 -15.97 9.22
CA PRO A 207 14.10 -15.63 10.26
C PRO A 207 12.67 -15.89 9.81
N CYS A 208 11.91 -16.47 10.70
CA CYS A 208 10.50 -16.75 10.51
C CYS A 208 9.67 -15.59 11.03
N CYS A 209 8.54 -15.36 10.54
CA CYS A 209 7.89 -15.63 9.25
C CYS A 209 6.87 -14.51 9.05
N TYR A 210 6.44 -14.26 7.82
CA TYR A 210 5.23 -13.46 7.62
C TYR A 210 4.04 -14.19 8.24
N ASP A 211 3.33 -13.53 9.13
CA ASP A 211 2.31 -14.13 10.00
C ASP A 211 0.91 -13.53 9.85
N THR A 212 0.79 -12.38 9.19
CA THR A 212 -0.45 -11.64 8.99
C THR A 212 -0.96 -11.82 7.55
N VAL A 213 -2.22 -12.25 7.38
CA VAL A 213 -2.78 -12.46 6.04
C VAL A 213 -2.99 -11.15 5.29
N VAL A 214 -3.37 -10.07 5.99
CA VAL A 214 -3.53 -8.73 5.40
C VAL A 214 -2.18 -8.02 5.43
N SER A 215 -1.24 -8.57 4.67
CA SER A 215 0.11 -8.06 4.44
C SER A 215 0.45 -8.17 2.96
N GLU A 216 1.33 -7.32 2.47
CA GLU A 216 1.83 -7.35 1.09
C GLU A 216 2.51 -8.69 0.74
N SER A 217 3.09 -9.34 1.76
CA SER A 217 3.82 -10.61 1.62
C SER A 217 3.00 -11.73 1.00
N ARG A 218 1.66 -11.67 1.07
CA ARG A 218 0.79 -12.64 0.41
C ARG A 218 0.98 -12.73 -1.11
N ILE A 219 1.63 -11.74 -1.74
CA ILE A 219 1.95 -11.84 -3.19
C ILE A 219 2.94 -12.97 -3.46
N ALA A 220 3.94 -13.19 -2.58
CA ALA A 220 4.89 -14.28 -2.69
C ALA A 220 4.22 -15.64 -2.47
N SER A 221 3.32 -15.74 -1.48
CA SER A 221 2.47 -16.93 -1.26
C SER A 221 1.60 -17.23 -2.47
N TYR A 222 0.95 -16.23 -3.06
CA TYR A 222 0.13 -16.41 -4.26
C TYR A 222 0.94 -16.94 -5.45
N ILE A 223 2.12 -16.41 -5.68
CA ILE A 223 3.01 -16.87 -6.74
C ILE A 223 3.47 -18.30 -6.47
N GLY A 224 3.93 -18.60 -5.26
CA GLY A 224 4.39 -19.94 -4.88
C GLY A 224 3.28 -21.00 -4.97
N ILE A 225 2.06 -20.70 -4.53
CA ILE A 225 0.89 -21.57 -4.70
C ILE A 225 0.57 -21.79 -6.18
N ALA A 226 0.57 -20.71 -6.97
CA ALA A 226 0.25 -20.79 -8.40
C ALA A 226 1.29 -21.59 -9.22
N LYS A 227 2.56 -21.52 -8.82
CA LYS A 227 3.64 -22.35 -9.40
C LYS A 227 3.64 -23.80 -8.89
N GLY A 228 2.81 -24.11 -7.87
CA GLY A 228 2.79 -25.44 -7.23
C GLY A 228 3.98 -25.70 -6.29
N GLU A 229 4.70 -24.69 -5.91
CA GLU A 229 5.88 -24.72 -5.03
C GLU A 229 5.50 -24.62 -3.55
N LEU A 230 4.35 -24.02 -3.25
CA LEU A 230 3.76 -23.96 -1.93
C LEU A 230 2.45 -24.76 -1.87
N PRO A 231 2.19 -25.47 -0.77
CA PRO A 231 0.90 -26.13 -0.61
C PRO A 231 -0.22 -25.09 -0.42
N PRO A 232 -1.42 -25.29 -1.00
CA PRO A 232 -2.54 -24.35 -0.86
C PRO A 232 -2.91 -23.98 0.59
N LYS A 233 -2.65 -24.89 1.53
CA LYS A 233 -2.89 -24.66 2.97
C LYS A 233 -1.96 -23.58 3.58
N GLU A 234 -0.85 -23.25 2.94
CA GLU A 234 0.10 -22.23 3.42
C GLU A 234 -0.61 -20.89 3.64
N TYR A 235 -1.48 -20.48 2.72
CA TYR A 235 -2.31 -19.29 2.86
C TYR A 235 -3.07 -19.19 4.20
N TYR A 236 -3.43 -20.33 4.77
CA TYR A 236 -4.13 -20.45 6.05
C TYR A 236 -3.20 -20.53 7.26
N GLY A 237 -1.91 -20.56 7.06
CA GLY A 237 -0.91 -20.49 8.14
C GLY A 237 -0.76 -19.12 8.77
N THR A 238 -1.19 -18.07 8.08
CA THR A 238 -1.15 -16.70 8.56
C THR A 238 -2.38 -16.35 9.41
N TRP A 239 -2.26 -15.35 10.26
CA TRP A 239 -3.32 -14.89 11.15
C TRP A 239 -4.23 -13.85 10.48
N ARG A 240 -5.52 -13.85 10.86
CA ARG A 240 -6.50 -12.84 10.46
C ARG A 240 -6.63 -11.75 11.51
N SER A 241 -6.43 -12.10 12.78
CA SER A 241 -6.23 -11.20 13.90
C SER A 241 -5.48 -11.97 14.99
N PHE A 242 -5.08 -11.31 16.07
CA PHE A 242 -4.71 -12.04 17.27
C PHE A 242 -5.82 -12.99 17.68
N PRO A 243 -5.51 -14.16 18.26
CA PRO A 243 -6.50 -15.01 18.87
C PRO A 243 -7.19 -14.26 20.03
N ASP A 244 -8.43 -14.64 20.37
CA ASP A 244 -9.17 -14.06 21.51
C ASP A 244 -8.58 -14.51 22.85
N THR A 245 -7.36 -14.06 23.13
CA THR A 245 -6.61 -14.25 24.37
C THR A 245 -6.11 -12.89 24.83
N CYS A 246 -5.54 -12.81 26.03
CA CYS A 246 -4.88 -11.59 26.52
C CYS A 246 -3.35 -11.71 26.49
N ASP A 247 -2.82 -12.69 25.76
CA ASP A 247 -1.42 -13.12 25.77
C ASP A 247 -0.60 -12.47 24.64
N TRP A 248 -0.66 -11.14 24.54
CA TRP A 248 0.11 -10.40 23.54
C TRP A 248 0.44 -9.01 24.06
N SER A 249 1.65 -8.57 23.76
CA SER A 249 2.22 -7.35 24.35
C SER A 249 1.76 -6.07 23.67
N TRP A 250 1.33 -6.14 22.40
CA TRP A 250 0.88 -5.00 21.62
C TRP A 250 -0.46 -5.31 20.96
N GLN A 251 -1.46 -4.50 21.22
CA GLN A 251 -2.76 -4.53 20.55
C GLN A 251 -3.65 -3.38 21.04
N GLU A 252 -4.31 -2.70 20.12
CA GLU A 252 -5.21 -1.59 20.42
C GLU A 252 -6.66 -2.06 20.65
N THR A 253 -6.99 -3.27 20.23
CA THR A 253 -8.36 -3.75 20.23
C THR A 253 -8.44 -5.26 20.47
N ARG A 254 -9.47 -5.71 21.20
CA ARG A 254 -9.78 -7.13 21.35
C ARG A 254 -10.52 -7.64 20.12
N PRO A 255 -10.07 -8.71 19.46
CA PRO A 255 -10.72 -9.24 18.28
C PRO A 255 -12.07 -9.88 18.60
N VAL A 256 -12.99 -9.80 17.64
CA VAL A 256 -14.23 -10.55 17.60
C VAL A 256 -14.18 -11.50 16.42
N GLY A 257 -14.53 -12.77 16.61
CA GLY A 257 -14.47 -13.73 15.51
C GLY A 257 -14.89 -15.14 15.89
N VAL A 258 -14.77 -16.05 14.93
CA VAL A 258 -15.07 -17.46 15.08
C VAL A 258 -13.97 -18.30 14.43
N SER A 259 -13.68 -19.48 15.01
CA SER A 259 -12.76 -20.42 14.39
C SER A 259 -13.44 -21.19 13.26
N ARG A 260 -12.73 -21.36 12.13
CA ARG A 260 -13.14 -22.15 10.97
C ARG A 260 -11.99 -23.03 10.52
N ALA A 261 -12.31 -24.15 9.87
CA ALA A 261 -11.30 -25.03 9.30
C ALA A 261 -11.28 -24.92 7.77
N TYR A 262 -10.09 -24.68 7.20
CA TYR A 262 -9.84 -24.62 5.76
C TYR A 262 -8.65 -25.51 5.40
N LEU A 263 -8.83 -26.44 4.48
CA LEU A 263 -7.77 -27.34 4.00
C LEU A 263 -7.01 -28.05 5.15
N GLY A 264 -7.71 -28.34 6.26
CA GLY A 264 -7.14 -28.98 7.45
C GLY A 264 -6.41 -28.03 8.42
N VAL A 265 -6.46 -26.72 8.20
CA VAL A 265 -5.92 -25.69 9.10
C VAL A 265 -7.06 -25.02 9.85
N ASN A 266 -6.95 -24.93 11.17
CA ASN A 266 -7.86 -24.15 12.00
C ASN A 266 -7.45 -22.67 11.97
N VAL A 267 -8.38 -21.80 11.57
CA VAL A 267 -8.17 -20.35 11.44
C VAL A 267 -9.16 -19.66 12.35
N PHE A 268 -8.67 -18.76 13.20
CA PHE A 268 -9.53 -17.81 13.90
C PHE A 268 -9.81 -16.63 12.96
N GLU A 269 -11.06 -16.53 12.50
CA GLU A 269 -11.53 -15.45 11.64
C GLU A 269 -11.85 -14.22 12.49
N GLY A 270 -10.81 -13.65 13.07
CA GLY A 270 -10.92 -12.47 13.90
C GLY A 270 -11.02 -11.18 13.11
N ALA A 271 -11.70 -10.21 13.67
CA ALA A 271 -11.78 -8.84 13.17
C ALA A 271 -11.82 -7.87 14.34
N TYR A 272 -11.35 -6.66 14.12
CA TYR A 272 -11.32 -5.61 15.14
C TYR A 272 -12.54 -4.69 15.02
N PRO A 273 -13.28 -4.48 16.12
CA PRO A 273 -14.32 -3.44 16.18
C PRO A 273 -13.67 -2.05 16.03
N TYR A 274 -14.10 -1.30 15.02
CA TYR A 274 -13.65 0.06 14.81
C TYR A 274 -14.71 0.89 14.07
N ALA A 275 -15.07 2.06 14.60
CA ALA A 275 -16.03 2.98 14.00
C ALA A 275 -17.34 2.31 13.54
N GLY A 276 -17.87 1.39 14.37
CA GLY A 276 -19.10 0.63 14.07
C GLY A 276 -18.93 -0.47 13.00
N MET A 277 -17.72 -0.78 12.60
CA MET A 277 -17.34 -1.84 11.67
C MET A 277 -16.61 -2.98 12.39
N LEU A 278 -16.53 -4.14 11.74
CA LEU A 278 -15.54 -5.18 12.05
C LEU A 278 -14.55 -5.26 10.89
N VAL A 279 -13.27 -4.98 11.15
CA VAL A 279 -12.21 -4.96 10.13
C VAL A 279 -11.19 -6.05 10.43
N THR A 280 -10.88 -6.90 9.45
CA THR A 280 -9.74 -7.81 9.56
C THR A 280 -8.47 -6.96 9.41
N PRO A 281 -7.62 -6.89 10.46
CA PRO A 281 -6.55 -5.92 10.55
C PRO A 281 -5.44 -6.21 9.53
N SER A 282 -4.79 -5.14 9.06
CA SER A 282 -3.56 -5.26 8.27
C SER A 282 -2.32 -5.18 9.15
N TRP A 283 -1.18 -5.57 8.62
CA TRP A 283 0.09 -5.33 9.30
C TRP A 283 0.27 -3.82 9.51
N GLY A 284 0.43 -3.42 10.76
CA GLY A 284 0.56 -2.03 11.16
C GLY A 284 -0.63 -1.11 10.86
N GLY A 285 -1.81 -1.63 10.49
CA GLY A 285 -2.95 -0.80 10.10
C GLY A 285 -2.76 -0.05 8.78
N SER A 286 -1.81 -0.47 7.98
CA SER A 286 -1.33 0.21 6.78
C SER A 286 -2.22 -0.04 5.56
N MET A 287 -2.43 1.00 4.74
CA MET A 287 -3.12 0.89 3.46
C MET A 287 -2.33 0.07 2.44
N PHE A 288 -1.02 0.25 2.40
CA PHE A 288 -0.10 -0.49 1.52
C PHE A 288 -0.20 -2.00 1.75
N GLU A 289 -0.04 -2.44 2.99
CA GLU A 289 -0.14 -3.84 3.37
C GLU A 289 -1.48 -4.46 2.98
N ALA A 290 -2.55 -3.69 3.14
CA ALA A 290 -3.87 -4.17 2.82
C ALA A 290 -4.13 -4.27 1.31
N LEU A 291 -3.72 -3.29 0.50
CA LEU A 291 -4.28 -3.10 -0.84
C LEU A 291 -3.28 -3.24 -1.99
N MET A 292 -1.96 -3.23 -1.77
CA MET A 292 -1.01 -3.35 -2.88
C MET A 292 -1.18 -4.66 -3.68
N PRO A 293 -1.35 -5.86 -3.08
CA PRO A 293 -1.60 -7.07 -3.84
C PRO A 293 -2.91 -7.02 -4.66
N ALA A 294 -3.92 -6.30 -4.19
CA ALA A 294 -5.17 -6.12 -4.91
C ALA A 294 -5.03 -5.31 -6.21
N LEU A 295 -3.90 -4.61 -6.42
CA LEU A 295 -3.58 -3.99 -7.71
C LEU A 295 -3.32 -5.01 -8.82
N PHE A 296 -2.98 -6.24 -8.47
CA PHE A 296 -2.57 -7.29 -9.41
C PHE A 296 -3.48 -8.52 -9.34
N VAL A 297 -3.98 -8.86 -8.15
CA VAL A 297 -4.88 -9.99 -7.93
C VAL A 297 -6.30 -9.46 -7.70
N PRO A 298 -7.32 -9.93 -8.44
CA PRO A 298 -8.70 -9.51 -8.24
C PRO A 298 -9.33 -10.20 -7.03
N GLU A 299 -8.74 -10.00 -5.85
CA GLU A 299 -9.07 -10.67 -4.59
C GLU A 299 -10.55 -10.50 -4.24
N GLU A 300 -11.11 -9.30 -4.42
CA GLU A 300 -12.50 -9.01 -4.10
C GLU A 300 -13.50 -9.79 -4.97
N ARG A 301 -13.09 -10.18 -6.19
CA ARG A 301 -13.93 -10.99 -7.09
C ARG A 301 -13.77 -12.49 -6.83
N TRP A 302 -12.56 -12.92 -6.48
CA TRP A 302 -12.28 -14.35 -6.25
C TRP A 302 -12.70 -14.80 -4.86
N ALA A 303 -12.70 -13.88 -3.89
CA ALA A 303 -13.00 -14.10 -2.48
C ALA A 303 -13.99 -13.05 -1.93
N PRO A 304 -15.25 -13.04 -2.41
CA PRO A 304 -16.21 -11.99 -2.08
C PRO A 304 -16.65 -11.97 -0.60
N ARG A 305 -16.44 -13.08 0.15
CA ARG A 305 -16.82 -13.19 1.56
C ARG A 305 -15.67 -12.86 2.53
N SER A 306 -14.48 -12.61 2.02
CA SER A 306 -13.30 -12.18 2.77
C SER A 306 -12.80 -10.84 2.21
N TRP A 307 -11.95 -10.86 1.19
CA TRP A 307 -11.35 -9.67 0.59
C TRP A 307 -12.39 -8.68 0.02
N GLY A 308 -13.49 -9.19 -0.56
CA GLY A 308 -14.56 -8.35 -1.09
C GLY A 308 -15.27 -7.52 -0.03
N ILE A 309 -15.23 -7.95 1.23
CA ILE A 309 -15.75 -7.22 2.38
C ILE A 309 -14.65 -6.34 2.99
N ASN A 310 -13.47 -6.91 3.21
CA ASN A 310 -12.43 -6.24 4.01
C ASN A 310 -11.78 -5.04 3.30
N HIS A 311 -11.49 -5.12 2.00
CA HIS A 311 -10.85 -3.99 1.29
C HIS A 311 -11.64 -2.68 1.38
N PRO A 312 -12.97 -2.65 1.09
CA PRO A 312 -13.73 -1.43 1.30
C PRO A 312 -13.78 -0.96 2.76
N LEU A 313 -13.76 -1.89 3.73
CA LEU A 313 -13.77 -1.55 5.15
C LEU A 313 -12.44 -0.92 5.59
N THR A 314 -11.31 -1.45 5.13
CA THR A 314 -9.99 -0.83 5.38
C THR A 314 -9.97 0.62 4.88
N VAL A 315 -10.44 0.87 3.65
CA VAL A 315 -10.51 2.24 3.12
C VAL A 315 -11.42 3.13 3.97
N ARG A 316 -12.60 2.63 4.38
CA ARG A 316 -13.50 3.38 5.27
C ARG A 316 -12.89 3.69 6.63
N ALA A 317 -12.13 2.75 7.20
CA ALA A 317 -11.43 2.95 8.46
C ALA A 317 -10.37 4.05 8.36
N GLN A 318 -9.57 4.04 7.30
CA GLN A 318 -8.58 5.07 7.02
C GLN A 318 -9.21 6.47 6.84
N ILE A 319 -10.31 6.55 6.09
CA ILE A 319 -11.08 7.80 5.91
C ILE A 319 -11.64 8.28 7.24
N TYR A 320 -12.25 7.37 8.03
CA TYR A 320 -12.82 7.71 9.34
C TYR A 320 -11.75 8.25 10.28
N HIS A 321 -10.60 7.58 10.37
CA HIS A 321 -9.50 8.01 11.21
C HIS A 321 -9.06 9.44 10.86
N GLY A 322 -8.71 9.69 9.61
CA GLY A 322 -8.15 10.98 9.20
C GLY A 322 -9.15 12.14 9.25
N LEU A 323 -10.44 11.89 8.92
CA LEU A 323 -11.43 12.94 8.81
C LEU A 323 -12.29 13.15 10.06
N HIS A 324 -12.50 12.12 10.89
CA HIS A 324 -13.44 12.18 12.01
C HIS A 324 -12.77 11.97 13.36
N GLU A 325 -11.88 11.01 13.50
CA GLU A 325 -11.23 10.68 14.77
C GLU A 325 -10.09 11.65 15.06
N ALA A 326 -9.05 11.68 14.23
CA ALA A 326 -7.92 12.58 14.39
C ALA A 326 -8.19 13.99 13.86
N GLN A 327 -9.19 14.16 12.99
CA GLN A 327 -9.56 15.43 12.37
C GLN A 327 -8.42 16.14 11.63
N TYR A 328 -7.50 15.37 11.05
CA TYR A 328 -6.42 15.92 10.22
C TYR A 328 -6.93 16.62 8.95
N GLY A 329 -8.16 16.28 8.51
CA GLY A 329 -8.73 16.79 7.27
C GLY A 329 -8.21 16.12 6.01
N TYR A 330 -7.35 15.12 6.16
CA TYR A 330 -6.73 14.27 5.13
C TYR A 330 -6.65 12.85 5.63
N TRP A 331 -6.41 11.89 4.73
CA TRP A 331 -6.28 10.49 5.09
C TRP A 331 -5.31 9.76 4.15
N GLY A 332 -4.94 8.53 4.51
CA GLY A 332 -4.00 7.70 3.75
C GLY A 332 -2.73 7.45 4.56
N PHE A 333 -2.84 6.54 5.55
CA PHE A 333 -1.76 6.16 6.46
C PHE A 333 -1.13 4.87 5.97
N SER A 334 0.16 4.96 5.64
CA SER A 334 0.92 3.87 5.03
C SER A 334 2.42 4.11 5.22
N PRO A 335 3.27 3.07 5.23
CA PRO A 335 4.72 3.24 5.30
C PRO A 335 5.23 4.25 4.29
N SER A 336 6.01 5.20 4.77
CA SER A 336 6.53 6.31 3.95
C SER A 336 7.72 7.00 4.61
N ASN A 337 8.36 7.91 3.89
CA ASN A 337 9.34 8.79 4.51
C ASN A 337 8.68 9.65 5.59
N ILE A 338 9.37 9.80 6.70
CA ILE A 338 9.10 10.87 7.66
C ILE A 338 9.46 12.18 6.93
N PRO A 339 8.54 13.16 6.81
CA PRO A 339 8.81 14.38 6.05
C PRO A 339 10.06 15.13 6.51
N GLU A 340 10.37 15.08 7.79
CA GLU A 340 11.53 15.71 8.43
C GLU A 340 12.82 14.89 8.28
N GLY A 341 12.73 13.62 7.85
CA GLY A 341 13.85 12.71 7.56
C GLY A 341 13.72 11.34 8.21
N GLY A 342 14.09 10.30 7.46
CA GLY A 342 13.92 8.91 7.86
C GLY A 342 12.75 8.23 7.15
N TYR A 343 12.37 7.03 7.62
CA TYR A 343 11.27 6.22 7.09
C TYR A 343 10.51 5.59 8.26
N ALA A 344 9.20 5.49 8.16
CA ALA A 344 8.35 4.94 9.20
C ALA A 344 7.16 4.15 8.64
N ALA A 345 6.64 3.22 9.44
CA ALA A 345 5.56 2.31 9.07
C ALA A 345 4.19 2.86 9.53
N TYR A 346 3.81 4.03 9.03
CA TYR A 346 2.53 4.65 9.39
C TYR A 346 1.33 3.77 9.08
N GLY A 347 0.33 3.84 9.94
CA GLY A 347 -0.92 3.10 9.81
C GLY A 347 -1.99 3.62 10.77
N VAL A 348 -3.13 2.96 10.82
CA VAL A 348 -4.20 3.20 11.81
C VAL A 348 -4.12 2.11 12.87
N ASP A 349 -3.71 2.45 14.09
CA ASP A 349 -3.45 1.51 15.19
C ASP A 349 -4.61 0.58 15.47
N ALA A 350 -5.82 1.12 15.56
CA ALA A 350 -7.03 0.36 15.89
C ALA A 350 -7.37 -0.77 14.91
N ILE A 351 -6.81 -0.75 13.70
CA ILE A 351 -6.92 -1.81 12.69
C ILE A 351 -5.57 -2.40 12.30
N GLY A 352 -4.58 -2.23 13.16
CA GLY A 352 -3.23 -2.77 12.99
C GLY A 352 -3.01 -4.06 13.76
N MET A 353 -2.17 -4.92 13.20
CA MET A 353 -1.70 -6.14 13.85
C MET A 353 -0.23 -6.37 13.52
N ASN A 354 0.56 -6.70 14.55
CA ASN A 354 1.93 -7.12 14.36
C ASN A 354 2.39 -8.11 15.43
N PRO A 355 2.19 -9.42 15.22
CA PRO A 355 2.47 -10.44 16.22
C PRO A 355 3.93 -10.62 16.58
N ASP A 356 4.86 -10.43 15.64
CA ASP A 356 6.28 -10.78 15.81
C ASP A 356 7.19 -9.57 16.02
N GLY A 357 6.65 -8.48 16.58
CA GLY A 357 7.47 -7.36 17.03
C GLY A 357 7.91 -6.37 15.95
N TYR A 358 7.23 -6.35 14.80
CA TYR A 358 7.37 -5.20 13.89
C TYR A 358 6.89 -3.95 14.63
N PRO A 359 7.66 -2.86 14.71
CA PRO A 359 7.38 -1.73 15.60
C PRO A 359 6.29 -0.80 15.04
N SER A 360 5.11 -1.36 14.69
CA SER A 360 4.04 -0.60 14.06
C SER A 360 3.48 0.49 14.97
N ASN A 361 3.45 0.24 16.27
CA ASN A 361 3.00 1.21 17.27
C ASN A 361 3.98 2.36 17.51
N GLU A 362 5.20 2.28 17.03
CA GLU A 362 6.16 3.40 17.08
C GLU A 362 5.95 4.39 15.92
N ASP A 363 5.41 3.90 14.82
CA ASP A 363 5.40 4.57 13.53
C ASP A 363 3.98 4.90 13.02
N ASN A 364 2.96 4.64 13.82
CA ASN A 364 1.58 4.86 13.45
C ASN A 364 0.95 6.04 14.23
N THR A 365 -0.33 6.03 14.48
CA THR A 365 -1.03 7.14 15.13
C THR A 365 -0.74 7.31 16.62
N LEU A 366 -0.12 6.32 17.27
CA LEU A 366 0.40 6.36 18.65
C LEU A 366 -0.64 6.65 19.73
N VAL A 367 -1.88 6.27 19.54
CA VAL A 367 -2.96 6.48 20.52
C VAL A 367 -3.52 5.15 20.99
N ASN A 368 -3.36 4.85 22.27
CA ASN A 368 -3.82 3.61 22.89
C ASN A 368 -5.24 3.79 23.46
N HIS A 369 -6.20 3.11 22.87
CA HIS A 369 -7.61 3.14 23.30
C HIS A 369 -7.92 2.19 24.45
N GLY A 370 -7.09 1.17 24.71
CA GLY A 370 -7.42 0.09 25.62
C GLY A 370 -8.66 -0.69 25.16
N PHE A 371 -9.04 -1.72 25.93
CA PHE A 371 -10.24 -2.54 25.66
C PHE A 371 -10.63 -3.38 26.88
N ALA A 372 -11.91 -3.73 26.94
CA ALA A 372 -12.44 -4.50 28.06
C ALA A 372 -12.03 -5.98 28.03
N GLY A 373 -11.90 -6.57 29.22
CA GLY A 373 -11.78 -8.02 29.41
C GLY A 373 -10.36 -8.57 29.46
N CYS A 374 -9.33 -7.72 29.39
CA CYS A 374 -7.93 -8.11 29.59
C CYS A 374 -7.26 -7.29 30.70
N PRO A 375 -6.53 -7.91 31.64
CA PRO A 375 -5.87 -7.19 32.72
C PRO A 375 -4.86 -6.17 32.18
N GLY A 376 -4.90 -4.94 32.69
CA GLY A 376 -3.98 -3.88 32.32
C GLY A 376 -4.27 -3.18 31.01
N ARG A 377 -5.40 -3.49 30.38
CA ARG A 377 -5.84 -2.90 29.11
C ARG A 377 -7.24 -2.29 29.20
N ASP A 378 -7.59 -1.76 30.37
CA ASP A 378 -8.93 -1.18 30.58
C ASP A 378 -9.23 -0.09 29.53
N PRO A 379 -10.49 -0.04 29.00
CA PRO A 379 -10.88 0.96 28.03
C PRO A 379 -10.58 2.36 28.53
N GLN A 380 -9.98 3.17 27.68
CA GLN A 380 -9.81 4.59 27.92
C GLN A 380 -10.98 5.36 27.29
N PRO A 381 -11.29 6.56 27.78
CA PRO A 381 -12.19 7.46 27.07
C PRO A 381 -11.65 7.71 25.65
N ASP A 382 -12.57 7.90 24.68
CA ASP A 382 -12.16 8.29 23.33
C ASP A 382 -11.26 9.54 23.41
N PRO A 383 -10.03 9.48 22.87
CA PRO A 383 -9.12 10.60 22.94
C PRO A 383 -9.67 11.77 22.11
N PRO A 384 -9.46 13.02 22.56
CA PRO A 384 -9.81 14.17 21.73
C PRO A 384 -8.94 14.20 20.47
N PRO A 385 -9.39 14.82 19.36
CA PRO A 385 -8.58 14.95 18.15
C PRO A 385 -7.17 15.49 18.38
N SER A 386 -7.00 16.38 19.35
CA SER A 386 -5.69 16.94 19.72
C SER A 386 -4.71 15.96 20.36
N ALA A 387 -5.14 14.75 20.71
CA ALA A 387 -4.24 13.69 21.17
C ALA A 387 -3.47 13.02 20.01
N TYR A 388 -4.00 13.12 18.79
CA TYR A 388 -3.36 12.62 17.58
C TYR A 388 -2.37 13.68 17.07
N THR A 389 -1.07 13.40 17.10
CA THR A 389 -0.01 14.37 16.80
C THR A 389 0.96 13.90 15.72
N ASN A 390 0.64 12.77 15.06
CA ASN A 390 1.49 12.16 14.05
C ASN A 390 0.76 12.09 12.70
N GLY A 391 0.32 13.24 12.21
CA GLY A 391 -0.49 13.39 11.00
C GLY A 391 0.29 13.25 9.71
N VAL A 392 1.10 12.18 9.57
CA VAL A 392 1.81 11.90 8.31
C VAL A 392 0.92 11.08 7.39
N VAL A 393 0.58 11.66 6.23
CA VAL A 393 -0.19 11.00 5.17
C VAL A 393 0.62 10.88 3.90
N THR A 394 0.32 9.85 3.10
CA THR A 394 1.00 9.62 1.84
C THR A 394 0.00 9.48 0.68
N PRO A 395 0.24 10.20 -0.45
CA PRO A 395 -0.66 10.14 -1.59
C PRO A 395 -0.89 8.74 -2.15
N HIS A 396 0.12 7.86 -2.14
CA HIS A 396 -0.02 6.51 -2.69
C HIS A 396 -1.16 5.71 -2.02
N ALA A 397 -1.39 5.92 -0.73
CA ALA A 397 -2.48 5.26 -0.01
C ALA A 397 -3.86 5.64 -0.55
N ALA A 398 -4.08 6.92 -0.87
CA ALA A 398 -5.31 7.36 -1.51
C ALA A 398 -5.46 6.81 -2.94
N PHE A 399 -4.37 6.68 -3.70
CA PHE A 399 -4.40 6.02 -5.02
C PHE A 399 -4.77 4.53 -4.91
N LEU A 400 -4.29 3.81 -3.90
CA LEU A 400 -4.70 2.42 -3.64
C LEU A 400 -6.21 2.29 -3.41
N ALA A 401 -6.83 3.31 -2.82
CA ALA A 401 -8.25 3.34 -2.53
C ALA A 401 -9.15 3.66 -3.75
N LEU A 402 -8.58 4.06 -4.91
CA LEU A 402 -9.36 4.46 -6.10
C LEU A 402 -10.41 3.41 -6.53
N ARG A 403 -10.12 2.13 -6.34
CA ARG A 403 -11.06 1.05 -6.68
C ARG A 403 -12.28 0.99 -5.77
N TYR A 404 -12.09 1.31 -4.48
CA TYR A 404 -13.08 1.07 -3.44
C TYR A 404 -13.85 2.32 -3.02
N ALA A 405 -13.24 3.49 -3.21
CA ALA A 405 -13.82 4.80 -2.89
C ALA A 405 -13.33 5.89 -3.87
N PRO A 406 -13.61 5.76 -5.19
CA PRO A 406 -12.98 6.60 -6.22
C PRO A 406 -13.21 8.10 -5.99
N GLY A 407 -14.40 8.51 -5.58
CA GLY A 407 -14.71 9.93 -5.33
C GLY A 407 -13.96 10.48 -4.12
N ALA A 408 -13.92 9.75 -3.01
CA ALA A 408 -13.19 10.18 -1.81
C ALA A 408 -11.67 10.20 -2.05
N ALA A 409 -11.15 9.18 -2.74
CA ALA A 409 -9.74 9.08 -3.06
C ALA A 409 -9.28 10.25 -3.95
N LEU A 410 -10.01 10.54 -5.03
CA LEU A 410 -9.66 11.64 -5.92
C LEU A 410 -9.76 12.99 -5.21
N ALA A 411 -10.80 13.21 -4.40
CA ALA A 411 -10.97 14.45 -3.64
C ALA A 411 -9.81 14.67 -2.65
N ASP A 412 -9.36 13.63 -1.96
CA ASP A 412 -8.23 13.72 -1.04
C ASP A 412 -6.91 14.00 -1.77
N ILE A 413 -6.64 13.29 -2.88
CA ILE A 413 -5.45 13.48 -3.71
C ILE A 413 -5.39 14.93 -4.26
N GLU A 414 -6.51 15.45 -4.79
CA GLU A 414 -6.57 16.81 -5.31
C GLU A 414 -6.40 17.85 -4.19
N LYS A 415 -7.01 17.61 -3.02
CA LYS A 415 -6.87 18.46 -1.84
C LYS A 415 -5.42 18.49 -1.34
N LEU A 416 -4.77 17.33 -1.21
CA LEU A 416 -3.35 17.23 -0.85
C LEU A 416 -2.46 17.99 -1.84
N ALA A 417 -2.70 17.85 -3.14
CA ALA A 417 -1.93 18.55 -4.18
C ALA A 417 -2.12 20.07 -4.14
N TYR A 418 -3.29 20.54 -3.73
CA TYR A 418 -3.63 21.96 -3.66
C TYR A 418 -3.12 22.61 -2.37
N ASP A 419 -3.34 21.96 -1.22
CA ASP A 419 -3.09 22.56 0.09
C ASP A 419 -1.60 22.49 0.50
N PHE A 420 -0.82 21.54 -0.07
CA PHE A 420 0.61 21.38 0.23
C PHE A 420 1.47 21.67 -1.00
N PRO A 421 1.86 22.95 -1.22
CA PRO A 421 2.70 23.35 -2.34
C PRO A 421 4.01 22.55 -2.36
N GLY A 422 4.32 21.93 -3.49
CA GLY A 422 5.51 21.09 -3.65
C GLY A 422 5.31 19.62 -3.37
N LEU A 423 4.16 19.18 -2.82
CA LEU A 423 3.84 17.76 -2.72
C LEU A 423 3.63 17.14 -4.11
N TYR A 424 2.90 17.82 -5.00
CA TYR A 424 2.76 17.43 -6.40
C TYR A 424 3.64 18.30 -7.30
N THR A 425 4.45 17.67 -8.16
CA THR A 425 5.42 18.33 -9.02
C THR A 425 5.43 17.73 -10.44
N LYS A 426 6.39 18.16 -11.27
CA LYS A 426 6.66 17.58 -12.59
C LYS A 426 7.02 16.08 -12.56
N TRP A 427 7.42 15.55 -11.40
CA TRP A 427 7.78 14.15 -11.17
C TRP A 427 6.70 13.36 -10.41
N GLY A 428 5.47 13.87 -10.34
CA GLY A 428 4.39 13.27 -9.60
C GLY A 428 4.36 13.71 -8.15
N PHE A 429 3.81 12.88 -7.30
CA PHE A 429 3.72 13.15 -5.86
C PHE A 429 5.01 12.77 -5.16
N ARG A 430 5.49 13.66 -4.29
CA ARG A 430 6.46 13.30 -3.27
C ARG A 430 5.82 12.32 -2.28
N ASP A 431 6.66 11.66 -1.54
CA ASP A 431 6.29 10.48 -0.80
C ASP A 431 5.25 10.73 0.30
N SER A 432 5.44 11.77 1.10
CA SER A 432 4.56 12.05 2.24
C SER A 432 4.49 13.54 2.59
N VAL A 433 3.52 13.87 3.43
CA VAL A 433 3.38 15.18 4.08
C VAL A 433 2.92 15.00 5.51
N ASN A 434 3.51 15.72 6.44
CA ASN A 434 2.97 15.90 7.77
C ASN A 434 1.94 17.04 7.73
N VAL A 435 0.65 16.70 7.86
CA VAL A 435 -0.43 17.69 7.67
C VAL A 435 -0.56 18.67 8.84
N ASP A 436 0.00 18.32 10.01
CA ASP A 436 0.02 19.22 11.17
C ASP A 436 1.08 20.31 11.03
N SER A 437 2.28 19.95 10.56
CA SER A 437 3.39 20.89 10.38
C SER A 437 3.43 21.53 8.98
N GLY A 438 2.81 20.91 7.99
CA GLY A 438 2.89 21.28 6.58
C GLY A 438 4.21 20.88 5.91
N VAL A 439 5.09 20.15 6.59
CA VAL A 439 6.38 19.71 6.03
C VAL A 439 6.14 18.59 5.02
N VAL A 440 6.69 18.74 3.82
CA VAL A 440 6.59 17.80 2.71
C VAL A 440 7.92 17.05 2.57
N SER A 441 7.86 15.73 2.40
CA SER A 441 9.04 14.90 2.11
C SER A 441 9.84 15.45 0.92
N SER A 442 11.16 15.31 0.97
CA SER A 442 12.05 15.79 -0.09
C SER A 442 12.20 14.83 -1.28
N SER A 443 11.63 13.63 -1.22
CA SER A 443 11.90 12.55 -2.19
C SER A 443 10.63 11.90 -2.75
N TYR A 444 10.83 11.17 -3.84
CA TYR A 444 9.89 10.28 -4.51
C TYR A 444 10.44 8.86 -4.39
N LEU A 445 9.66 7.91 -3.89
CA LEU A 445 10.07 6.52 -3.79
C LEU A 445 9.58 5.72 -5.00
N SER A 446 10.44 4.89 -5.56
CA SER A 446 10.11 4.02 -6.70
C SER A 446 8.91 3.12 -6.42
N LEU A 447 8.84 2.55 -5.22
CA LEU A 447 7.72 1.70 -4.78
C LEU A 447 6.40 2.44 -4.86
N ASP A 448 6.33 3.64 -4.28
CA ASP A 448 5.09 4.43 -4.20
C ASP A 448 4.63 4.94 -5.56
N GLN A 449 5.60 5.41 -6.39
CA GLN A 449 5.32 5.74 -7.77
C GLN A 449 4.80 4.52 -8.54
N GLY A 450 5.30 3.32 -8.23
CA GLY A 450 4.82 2.05 -8.80
C GLY A 450 3.38 1.73 -8.43
N MET A 451 2.99 1.94 -7.17
CA MET A 451 1.61 1.78 -6.70
C MET A 451 0.67 2.79 -7.37
N ILE A 452 1.07 4.05 -7.45
CA ILE A 452 0.31 5.11 -8.12
C ILE A 452 0.08 4.76 -9.60
N MET A 453 1.14 4.38 -10.33
CA MET A 453 1.03 3.97 -11.74
C MET A 453 0.13 2.76 -11.92
N ALA A 454 0.21 1.77 -11.03
CA ALA A 454 -0.61 0.57 -11.11
C ALA A 454 -2.09 0.89 -10.86
N ALA A 455 -2.40 1.71 -9.85
CA ALA A 455 -3.75 2.13 -9.52
C ALA A 455 -4.39 2.91 -10.69
N ILE A 456 -3.68 3.90 -11.25
CA ILE A 456 -4.16 4.69 -12.38
C ILE A 456 -4.27 3.83 -13.65
N GLY A 457 -3.27 2.98 -13.93
CA GLY A 457 -3.28 2.07 -15.07
C GLY A 457 -4.48 1.13 -15.06
N ASN A 458 -4.81 0.56 -13.90
CA ASN A 458 -6.01 -0.27 -13.76
C ASN A 458 -7.31 0.55 -13.88
N ALA A 459 -7.35 1.76 -13.33
CA ALA A 459 -8.54 2.61 -13.38
C ALA A 459 -8.87 3.09 -14.80
N LEU A 460 -7.86 3.49 -15.57
CA LEU A 460 -8.06 4.11 -16.92
C LEU A 460 -7.93 3.14 -18.09
N ALA A 461 -7.24 1.99 -17.90
CA ALA A 461 -6.99 1.01 -18.96
C ALA A 461 -7.58 -0.38 -18.64
N ASP A 462 -8.79 -0.41 -18.09
CA ASP A 462 -9.62 -1.61 -17.94
C ASP A 462 -8.88 -2.76 -17.23
N ASP A 463 -8.39 -2.51 -16.00
CA ASP A 463 -7.67 -3.48 -15.17
C ASP A 463 -6.46 -4.12 -15.88
N VAL A 464 -5.72 -3.35 -16.65
CA VAL A 464 -4.65 -3.84 -17.52
C VAL A 464 -3.61 -4.69 -16.78
N LEU A 465 -3.15 -4.25 -15.61
CA LEU A 465 -2.14 -4.98 -14.84
C LEU A 465 -2.72 -6.21 -14.14
N ARG A 466 -3.94 -6.12 -13.63
CA ARG A 466 -4.68 -7.27 -13.10
C ARG A 466 -4.88 -8.35 -14.16
N LYS A 467 -5.30 -7.97 -15.37
CA LYS A 467 -5.48 -8.90 -16.50
C LYS A 467 -4.15 -9.52 -16.95
N ALA A 468 -3.08 -8.74 -16.92
CA ALA A 468 -1.75 -9.24 -17.26
C ALA A 468 -1.21 -10.21 -16.21
N PHE A 469 -1.32 -9.90 -14.91
CA PHE A 469 -0.83 -10.76 -13.84
C PHE A 469 -1.75 -11.95 -13.57
N ALA A 470 -3.03 -11.71 -13.30
CA ALA A 470 -4.00 -12.70 -12.84
C ALA A 470 -4.65 -13.49 -14.02
N GLY A 471 -3.82 -14.18 -14.78
CA GLY A 471 -4.31 -15.05 -15.88
C GLY A 471 -5.06 -16.29 -15.37
N ARG A 472 -5.65 -17.03 -16.32
CA ARG A 472 -6.47 -18.22 -16.01
C ARG A 472 -5.75 -19.30 -15.19
N ASP A 473 -4.44 -19.39 -15.31
CA ASP A 473 -3.58 -20.29 -14.54
C ASP A 473 -3.55 -19.88 -13.06
N LEU A 474 -3.31 -18.60 -12.79
CA LEU A 474 -3.30 -18.06 -11.43
C LEU A 474 -4.71 -18.15 -10.81
N GLU A 475 -5.76 -17.82 -11.56
CA GLU A 475 -7.14 -17.94 -11.09
C GLU A 475 -7.48 -19.38 -10.71
N ARG A 476 -7.10 -20.37 -11.54
CA ARG A 476 -7.33 -21.80 -11.25
C ARG A 476 -6.61 -22.28 -10.00
N ALA A 477 -5.43 -21.74 -9.71
CA ALA A 477 -4.67 -22.11 -8.53
C ALA A 477 -5.20 -21.42 -7.26
N LEU A 478 -5.47 -20.11 -7.31
CA LEU A 478 -5.77 -19.29 -6.12
C LEU A 478 -7.25 -19.26 -5.76
N ARG A 479 -8.15 -19.12 -6.75
CA ARG A 479 -9.58 -18.99 -6.47
C ARG A 479 -10.18 -20.12 -5.63
N PRO A 480 -9.81 -21.40 -5.81
CA PRO A 480 -10.27 -22.48 -4.92
C PRO A 480 -9.72 -22.37 -3.50
N VAL A 481 -8.61 -21.66 -3.30
CA VAL A 481 -7.99 -21.45 -1.99
C VAL A 481 -8.66 -20.28 -1.28
N ILE A 482 -8.52 -19.07 -1.81
CA ILE A 482 -8.99 -17.86 -1.14
C ILE A 482 -10.53 -17.70 -1.18
N GLY A 483 -11.19 -18.29 -2.18
CA GLY A 483 -12.63 -18.11 -2.42
C GLY A 483 -13.54 -18.87 -1.44
N ILE A 484 -13.01 -19.81 -0.70
CA ILE A 484 -13.78 -20.55 0.33
C ILE A 484 -13.79 -19.84 1.68
N GLU A 485 -12.87 -18.90 1.87
CA GLU A 485 -12.69 -18.19 3.13
C GLU A 485 -13.82 -17.19 3.42
N GLN A 486 -14.09 -17.00 4.70
CA GLN A 486 -15.06 -16.03 5.22
C GLN A 486 -14.42 -15.28 6.38
N PHE A 487 -13.99 -14.04 6.14
CA PHE A 487 -13.47 -13.19 7.21
C PHE A 487 -14.53 -12.87 8.27
N GLY A 488 -14.07 -12.58 9.49
CA GLY A 488 -14.91 -11.97 10.53
C GLY A 488 -15.31 -10.50 10.23
N ALA A 489 -14.76 -9.93 9.17
CA ALA A 489 -15.05 -8.56 8.76
C ALA A 489 -16.52 -8.34 8.41
N SER A 490 -17.08 -7.19 8.84
CA SER A 490 -18.47 -6.81 8.62
C SER A 490 -18.63 -5.29 8.55
N PRO A 491 -19.51 -4.75 7.66
CA PRO A 491 -19.81 -3.32 7.63
C PRO A 491 -20.54 -2.81 8.87
N HIS A 492 -21.06 -3.71 9.70
CA HIS A 492 -21.71 -3.40 10.96
C HIS A 492 -21.13 -4.28 12.05
N ALA A 493 -20.61 -3.67 13.11
CA ALA A 493 -20.28 -4.37 14.32
C ALA A 493 -21.60 -4.86 14.94
N THR A 494 -21.77 -6.17 15.08
CA THR A 494 -22.82 -6.73 15.93
C THR A 494 -22.38 -6.55 17.38
N PRO A 495 -23.26 -6.03 18.25
CA PRO A 495 -22.93 -5.85 19.67
C PRO A 495 -22.58 -7.16 20.36
#